data_e06e7fc02ab45e1524724e46574b994d
#
_entry.id   e06e7fc02ab45e1524724e46574b994d
#
_cell.length_a   1.000
_cell.length_b   1.000
_cell.length_c   1.000
_cell.angle_alpha   90.00
_cell.angle_beta   90.00
_cell.angle_gamma   90.00
#
_symmetry.space_group_name_H-M   'P 1'
#
loop_
_entity.id
_entity.type
_entity.pdbx_description
1 polymer ?
#
loop_
_entity_poly.entity_id
_entity_poly.type
_entity_poly.pdbx_seq_one_letter_code
_entity_poly.pdbx_strand_id
1 'polypeptide(L)'
;MKKSLVSALTTALVVGAASTTFAAANPFADVPADHWAYDAVAQLAEDGVINGYGDDTFRGERNITRYEMAQMVAKAMAKEAELNAAQKAQLDKLAAEFSEELNNLGVRVSNLEKYSDKITWNGKVEYTYSTTTYSESGLEDIKSHGNGFVFRLEPKAEINDHWFAKARIDADWDFEKDGDANGSNANVSMKRAWVQGDYDNFTVKLGRQELNPVNERGMVFDTDFTGAALTFGKDVKATINVGNLNANKSLMGLNDGRVYGINVQYDKGGEGFYAGAGYNFVSDDDFQFANEFAHDDTAKIWSVNAGYRVGLADIYAGYAHNTSVDANGTSWQVGVQYGNYDPAVKGSWNAYIAYRQFGLWSSLMANGDDALRGTKGVALGAAWAPFKNIGVLAKYYKGSAIEGNYDADHLWGRVEFLF
;
A
#
# COMPACT_ATOMS: atom_id res chain seq x y z
N MET A 1 -23.58 43.63 7.51
CA MET A 1 -22.94 42.33 7.37
C MET A 1 -21.62 42.40 6.59
N LYS A 2 -21.52 43.14 5.45
CA LYS A 2 -20.30 43.19 4.60
C LYS A 2 -19.06 43.78 5.28
N LYS A 3 -19.19 44.78 6.14
CA LYS A 3 -18.05 45.42 6.89
C LYS A 3 -17.47 44.51 7.98
N SER A 4 -18.26 43.62 8.57
CA SER A 4 -17.82 42.71 9.63
C SER A 4 -17.02 41.51 9.10
N LEU A 5 -17.25 41.08 7.87
CA LEU A 5 -16.51 39.96 7.23
C LEU A 5 -15.10 40.36 6.81
N VAL A 6 -14.92 41.56 6.24
CA VAL A 6 -13.59 42.10 5.90
C VAL A 6 -12.78 42.31 7.17
N SER A 7 -13.41 42.83 8.23
CA SER A 7 -12.78 43.02 9.53
C SER A 7 -12.39 41.69 10.19
N ALA A 8 -13.20 40.63 10.02
CA ALA A 8 -12.91 39.29 10.54
C ALA A 8 -11.72 38.63 9.80
N LEU A 9 -11.64 38.81 8.47
CA LEU A 9 -10.53 38.27 7.67
C LEU A 9 -9.21 38.97 8.02
N THR A 10 -9.22 40.31 8.15
CA THR A 10 -8.02 41.08 8.54
C THR A 10 -7.60 40.74 9.96
N THR A 11 -8.51 40.56 10.90
CA THR A 11 -8.18 40.18 12.28
C THR A 11 -7.64 38.77 12.40
N ALA A 12 -8.13 37.82 11.59
CA ALA A 12 -7.68 36.44 11.62
C ALA A 12 -6.25 36.25 11.07
N LEU A 13 -5.89 37.03 10.03
CA LEU A 13 -4.58 36.94 9.37
C LEU A 13 -3.50 37.74 10.12
N VAL A 14 -3.86 38.84 10.74
CA VAL A 14 -2.91 39.73 11.45
C VAL A 14 -2.49 39.21 12.83
N VAL A 15 -3.38 38.48 13.54
CA VAL A 15 -3.04 37.90 14.86
C VAL A 15 -1.98 36.76 14.76
N GLY A 16 -1.78 36.16 13.59
CA GLY A 16 -0.75 35.13 13.37
C GLY A 16 0.65 35.66 13.08
N ALA A 17 0.77 36.96 12.71
CA ALA A 17 2.04 37.57 12.28
C ALA A 17 2.78 38.35 13.40
N ALA A 18 2.34 38.26 14.65
CA ALA A 18 2.91 39.01 15.77
C ALA A 18 4.24 38.40 16.28
N SER A 19 5.23 38.26 15.42
CA SER A 19 6.63 38.10 15.83
C SER A 19 7.60 38.37 14.68
N THR A 20 7.73 39.62 14.24
CA THR A 20 9.02 40.27 13.87
C THR A 20 8.72 41.66 13.35
N THR A 21 9.20 42.65 14.07
CA THR A 21 9.11 44.09 13.75
C THR A 21 10.02 44.43 12.56
N PHE A 22 9.47 44.35 11.35
CA PHE A 22 9.82 45.27 10.27
C PHE A 22 8.50 45.73 9.68
N ALA A 23 8.17 47.01 9.83
CA ALA A 23 7.01 47.60 9.21
C ALA A 23 7.20 47.50 7.69
N ALA A 24 6.47 46.60 7.07
CA ALA A 24 6.41 46.54 5.61
C ALA A 24 5.89 47.90 5.08
N ALA A 25 6.55 48.49 4.09
CA ALA A 25 6.05 49.70 3.50
C ALA A 25 4.73 49.41 2.81
N ASN A 26 3.64 50.10 3.16
CA ASN A 26 2.35 49.92 2.52
C ASN A 26 2.46 50.34 1.04
N PRO A 27 2.19 49.47 0.08
CA PRO A 27 2.30 49.78 -1.34
C PRO A 27 1.16 50.66 -1.86
N PHE A 28 0.14 50.97 -1.04
CA PHE A 28 -1.05 51.68 -1.50
C PHE A 28 -1.06 53.14 -1.05
N ALA A 29 -1.16 54.06 -2.03
CA ALA A 29 -1.09 55.49 -1.83
C ALA A 29 -2.32 56.08 -1.12
N ASP A 30 -3.46 55.39 -1.12
CA ASP A 30 -4.76 55.81 -0.56
C ASP A 30 -5.00 55.26 0.87
N VAL A 31 -4.02 54.61 1.51
CA VAL A 31 -4.08 54.20 2.90
C VAL A 31 -3.07 55.04 3.70
N PRO A 32 -3.50 56.09 4.39
CA PRO A 32 -2.60 56.97 5.16
C PRO A 32 -1.88 56.23 6.31
N ALA A 33 -0.65 56.66 6.62
CA ALA A 33 0.15 56.01 7.66
C ALA A 33 -0.45 56.08 9.07
N ASP A 34 -1.33 57.01 9.32
CA ASP A 34 -2.10 57.17 10.56
C ASP A 34 -3.43 56.43 10.57
N HIS A 35 -3.78 55.73 9.46
CA HIS A 35 -4.99 54.95 9.41
C HIS A 35 -4.87 53.64 10.20
N TRP A 36 -5.84 53.30 11.02
CA TRP A 36 -5.82 52.12 11.90
C TRP A 36 -5.56 50.79 11.17
N ALA A 37 -5.85 50.70 9.88
CA ALA A 37 -5.64 49.51 9.11
C ALA A 37 -4.33 49.51 8.30
N TYR A 38 -3.46 50.53 8.44
CA TYR A 38 -2.27 50.67 7.64
C TYR A 38 -1.34 49.45 7.70
N ASP A 39 -0.98 49.03 8.89
CA ASP A 39 -0.09 47.88 9.10
C ASP A 39 -0.74 46.57 8.65
N ALA A 40 -2.05 46.39 8.88
CA ALA A 40 -2.79 45.21 8.45
C ALA A 40 -2.88 45.09 6.91
N VAL A 41 -3.09 46.19 6.22
CA VAL A 41 -3.14 46.26 4.76
C VAL A 41 -1.75 46.04 4.17
N ALA A 42 -0.71 46.65 4.76
CA ALA A 42 0.67 46.45 4.35
C ALA A 42 1.09 44.97 4.48
N GLN A 43 0.78 44.34 5.62
CA GLN A 43 1.10 42.95 5.85
C GLN A 43 0.35 42.01 4.88
N LEU A 44 -0.94 42.24 4.63
CA LEU A 44 -1.73 41.44 3.68
C LEU A 44 -1.24 41.61 2.24
N ALA A 45 -0.67 42.78 1.89
CA ALA A 45 -0.07 42.99 0.59
C ALA A 45 1.28 42.28 0.46
N GLU A 46 2.14 42.34 1.50
CA GLU A 46 3.43 41.63 1.57
C GLU A 46 3.20 40.11 1.48
N ASP A 47 2.20 39.61 2.21
CA ASP A 47 1.79 38.21 2.17
C ASP A 47 1.13 37.81 0.83
N GLY A 48 0.91 38.75 -0.10
CA GLY A 48 0.30 38.51 -1.40
C GLY A 48 -1.18 38.11 -1.34
N VAL A 49 -1.86 38.34 -0.21
CA VAL A 49 -3.29 38.07 -0.06
C VAL A 49 -4.12 39.14 -0.78
N ILE A 50 -3.67 40.40 -0.75
CA ILE A 50 -4.28 41.51 -1.50
C ILE A 50 -3.27 42.12 -2.45
N ASN A 51 -3.71 42.55 -3.64
CA ASN A 51 -2.84 43.14 -4.65
C ASN A 51 -3.22 44.61 -4.94
N GLY A 52 -4.29 45.12 -4.33
CA GLY A 52 -4.83 46.43 -4.68
C GLY A 52 -5.34 46.51 -6.10
N TYR A 53 -5.39 47.72 -6.62
CA TYR A 53 -5.71 48.01 -8.01
C TYR A 53 -4.43 48.40 -8.76
N GLY A 54 -4.40 48.26 -10.06
CA GLY A 54 -3.22 48.51 -10.90
C GLY A 54 -2.71 49.94 -10.91
N ASP A 55 -3.28 50.85 -10.11
CA ASP A 55 -2.93 52.24 -9.92
C ASP A 55 -2.36 52.51 -8.51
N ASP A 56 -1.82 51.47 -7.85
CA ASP A 56 -1.27 51.53 -6.51
C ASP A 56 -2.26 52.05 -5.44
N THR A 57 -3.56 51.75 -5.61
CA THR A 57 -4.61 52.09 -4.66
C THR A 57 -5.23 50.84 -4.04
N PHE A 58 -5.65 50.93 -2.76
CA PHE A 58 -6.39 49.87 -2.04
C PHE A 58 -7.92 50.06 -2.17
N ARG A 59 -8.41 51.31 -2.27
CA ARG A 59 -9.80 51.72 -2.36
C ARG A 59 -10.71 51.15 -1.27
N GLY A 60 -10.25 51.29 -0.01
CA GLY A 60 -10.89 50.71 1.16
C GLY A 60 -12.35 51.08 1.42
N GLU A 61 -12.82 52.20 0.85
CA GLU A 61 -14.24 52.62 0.93
C GLU A 61 -15.15 51.99 -0.14
N ARG A 62 -14.57 51.31 -1.13
CA ARG A 62 -15.35 50.64 -2.19
C ARG A 62 -16.00 49.37 -1.67
N ASN A 63 -17.22 49.06 -2.17
CA ASN A 63 -17.84 47.76 -1.96
C ASN A 63 -17.05 46.68 -2.70
N ILE A 64 -16.53 45.70 -1.96
CA ILE A 64 -15.91 44.51 -2.54
C ILE A 64 -16.97 43.58 -3.13
N THR A 65 -16.73 43.05 -4.31
CA THR A 65 -17.59 42.04 -4.92
C THR A 65 -17.38 40.67 -4.27
N ARG A 66 -18.34 39.74 -4.44
CA ARG A 66 -18.16 38.36 -3.98
C ARG A 66 -16.96 37.66 -4.64
N TYR A 67 -16.71 37.91 -5.93
CA TYR A 67 -15.56 37.37 -6.65
C TYR A 67 -14.21 37.91 -6.13
N GLU A 68 -14.12 39.20 -5.85
CA GLU A 68 -12.91 39.79 -5.25
C GLU A 68 -12.66 39.20 -3.84
N MET A 69 -13.71 38.98 -3.05
CA MET A 69 -13.60 38.32 -1.75
C MET A 69 -13.16 36.86 -1.91
N ALA A 70 -13.74 36.11 -2.87
CA ALA A 70 -13.35 34.74 -3.13
C ALA A 70 -11.87 34.63 -3.56
N GLN A 71 -11.35 35.58 -4.36
CA GLN A 71 -9.92 35.62 -4.69
C GLN A 71 -9.02 35.80 -3.45
N MET A 72 -9.43 36.63 -2.50
CA MET A 72 -8.69 36.80 -1.23
C MET A 72 -8.73 35.52 -0.40
N VAL A 73 -9.90 34.87 -0.31
CA VAL A 73 -10.05 33.59 0.37
C VAL A 73 -9.16 32.52 -0.29
N ALA A 74 -9.12 32.44 -1.63
CA ALA A 74 -8.27 31.52 -2.37
C ALA A 74 -6.77 31.70 -2.06
N LYS A 75 -6.30 32.95 -1.98
CA LYS A 75 -4.92 33.25 -1.61
C LYS A 75 -4.60 32.89 -0.15
N ALA A 76 -5.55 33.12 0.77
CA ALA A 76 -5.39 32.71 2.17
C ALA A 76 -5.36 31.17 2.30
N MET A 77 -6.15 30.45 1.50
CA MET A 77 -6.12 28.97 1.44
C MET A 77 -4.75 28.44 0.96
N ALA A 78 -4.11 29.09 0.00
CA ALA A 78 -2.77 28.70 -0.44
C ALA A 78 -1.71 28.76 0.67
N LYS A 79 -1.98 29.50 1.75
CA LYS A 79 -1.11 29.65 2.95
C LYS A 79 -1.68 28.95 4.19
N GLU A 80 -2.63 28.06 4.04
CA GLU A 80 -3.30 27.37 5.17
C GLU A 80 -2.32 26.66 6.11
N ALA A 81 -1.19 26.15 5.61
CA ALA A 81 -0.18 25.47 6.41
C ALA A 81 0.46 26.38 7.49
N GLU A 82 0.46 27.70 7.29
CA GLU A 82 1.05 28.70 8.18
C GLU A 82 0.05 29.21 9.24
N LEU A 83 -1.23 28.83 9.12
CA LEU A 83 -2.31 29.32 9.97
C LEU A 83 -2.46 28.49 11.26
N ASN A 84 -2.83 29.16 12.36
CA ASN A 84 -3.22 28.47 13.59
C ASN A 84 -4.66 27.90 13.50
N ALA A 85 -5.05 27.09 14.50
CA ALA A 85 -6.34 26.39 14.48
C ALA A 85 -7.56 27.34 14.41
N ALA A 86 -7.50 28.50 15.07
CA ALA A 86 -8.61 29.48 15.04
C ALA A 86 -8.72 30.16 13.66
N GLN A 87 -7.59 30.48 13.04
CA GLN A 87 -7.52 31.06 11.70
C GLN A 87 -8.00 30.08 10.63
N LYS A 88 -7.62 28.79 10.76
CA LYS A 88 -8.12 27.73 9.87
C LYS A 88 -9.64 27.59 9.95
N ALA A 89 -10.20 27.56 11.16
CA ALA A 89 -11.65 27.48 11.35
C ALA A 89 -12.41 28.68 10.75
N GLN A 90 -11.80 29.87 10.74
CA GLN A 90 -12.40 31.03 10.09
C GLN A 90 -12.26 30.98 8.57
N LEU A 91 -11.10 30.53 8.07
CA LEU A 91 -10.86 30.32 6.64
C LEU A 91 -11.83 29.29 6.06
N ASP A 92 -12.06 28.17 6.76
CA ASP A 92 -13.02 27.14 6.37
C ASP A 92 -14.45 27.68 6.24
N LYS A 93 -14.88 28.54 7.17
CA LYS A 93 -16.20 29.21 7.10
C LYS A 93 -16.30 30.14 5.88
N LEU A 94 -15.23 30.88 5.60
CA LEU A 94 -15.20 31.75 4.42
C LEU A 94 -15.14 30.94 3.12
N ALA A 95 -14.38 29.86 3.09
CA ALA A 95 -14.34 28.95 1.95
C ALA A 95 -15.71 28.33 1.65
N ALA A 96 -16.43 27.93 2.69
CA ALA A 96 -17.81 27.42 2.57
C ALA A 96 -18.79 28.49 2.05
N GLU A 97 -18.71 29.73 2.56
CA GLU A 97 -19.57 30.85 2.14
C GLU A 97 -19.33 31.25 0.66
N PHE A 98 -18.09 31.19 0.20
CA PHE A 98 -17.70 31.57 -1.16
C PHE A 98 -17.43 30.38 -2.09
N SER A 99 -17.97 29.21 -1.75
CA SER A 99 -17.68 27.95 -2.48
C SER A 99 -18.04 28.03 -3.98
N GLU A 100 -19.13 28.68 -4.35
CA GLU A 100 -19.55 28.84 -5.74
C GLU A 100 -18.57 29.72 -6.53
N GLU A 101 -18.17 30.85 -5.96
CA GLU A 101 -17.23 31.77 -6.59
C GLU A 101 -15.83 31.16 -6.67
N LEU A 102 -15.39 30.42 -5.65
CA LEU A 102 -14.11 29.69 -5.64
C LEU A 102 -14.08 28.62 -6.73
N ASN A 103 -15.15 27.85 -6.88
CA ASN A 103 -15.27 26.87 -7.96
C ASN A 103 -15.19 27.54 -9.35
N ASN A 104 -15.86 28.66 -9.53
CA ASN A 104 -15.82 29.43 -10.78
C ASN A 104 -14.43 30.03 -11.06
N LEU A 105 -13.62 30.29 -10.04
CA LEU A 105 -12.22 30.70 -10.14
C LEU A 105 -11.26 29.52 -10.38
N GLY A 106 -11.75 28.28 -10.43
CA GLY A 106 -10.93 27.08 -10.57
C GLY A 106 -10.12 26.74 -9.31
N VAL A 107 -10.46 27.38 -8.18
CA VAL A 107 -9.83 27.07 -6.88
C VAL A 107 -10.49 25.84 -6.31
N ARG A 108 -9.74 24.76 -6.22
CA ARG A 108 -10.18 23.55 -5.52
C ARG A 108 -10.15 23.78 -4.04
N VAL A 109 -11.29 23.71 -3.40
CA VAL A 109 -11.42 23.81 -1.95
C VAL A 109 -11.21 22.40 -1.39
N SER A 110 -10.12 22.18 -0.66
CA SER A 110 -9.73 20.85 -0.15
C SER A 110 -10.85 20.14 0.63
N ASN A 111 -11.72 20.89 1.30
CA ASN A 111 -12.90 20.35 1.96
C ASN A 111 -14.03 19.95 0.99
N LEU A 112 -14.14 20.59 -0.19
CA LEU A 112 -15.07 20.16 -1.24
C LEU A 112 -14.49 18.95 -2.00
N GLU A 113 -13.19 18.88 -2.19
CA GLU A 113 -12.48 17.72 -2.75
C GLU A 113 -12.64 16.48 -1.87
N LYS A 114 -12.61 16.64 -0.54
CA LYS A 114 -12.85 15.55 0.42
C LYS A 114 -14.23 14.89 0.28
N TYR A 115 -15.19 15.58 -0.30
CA TYR A 115 -16.56 15.08 -0.52
C TYR A 115 -16.88 14.80 -2.00
N SER A 116 -16.08 15.28 -2.95
CA SER A 116 -16.34 15.09 -4.39
C SER A 116 -15.68 13.83 -4.95
N ASP A 117 -14.47 13.49 -4.50
CA ASP A 117 -13.75 12.27 -4.91
C ASP A 117 -13.59 11.30 -3.74
N LYS A 118 -14.67 10.57 -3.42
CA LYS A 118 -14.63 9.47 -2.43
C LYS A 118 -13.81 8.27 -2.92
N ILE A 119 -13.33 8.29 -4.15
CA ILE A 119 -12.57 7.19 -4.73
C ILE A 119 -11.18 7.68 -5.13
N THR A 120 -10.16 7.13 -4.49
CA THR A 120 -8.77 7.28 -4.93
C THR A 120 -8.36 6.09 -5.79
N TRP A 121 -7.63 6.36 -6.86
CA TRP A 121 -7.15 5.37 -7.79
C TRP A 121 -5.64 5.24 -7.68
N ASN A 122 -5.17 4.06 -7.37
CA ASN A 122 -3.78 3.68 -7.48
C ASN A 122 -3.69 2.54 -8.47
N GLY A 123 -2.51 2.32 -9.01
CA GLY A 123 -2.33 1.21 -9.90
C GLY A 123 -0.88 0.99 -10.28
N LYS A 124 -0.68 -0.02 -11.10
CA LYS A 124 0.62 -0.27 -11.70
C LYS A 124 0.50 -1.03 -13.01
N VAL A 125 1.53 -0.87 -13.81
CA VAL A 125 1.83 -1.76 -14.94
C VAL A 125 3.03 -2.59 -14.55
N GLU A 126 2.98 -3.90 -14.74
CA GLU A 126 4.11 -4.78 -14.47
C GLU A 126 4.34 -5.75 -15.63
N TYR A 127 5.61 -5.93 -15.96
CA TYR A 127 6.07 -7.02 -16.80
C TYR A 127 6.89 -7.99 -15.97
N THR A 128 6.55 -9.27 -16.03
CA THR A 128 7.22 -10.34 -15.27
C THR A 128 7.70 -11.42 -16.22
N TYR A 129 8.96 -11.80 -16.08
CA TYR A 129 9.54 -12.97 -16.73
C TYR A 129 9.99 -13.97 -15.67
N SER A 130 9.74 -15.25 -15.91
CA SER A 130 10.25 -16.32 -15.06
C SER A 130 10.64 -17.54 -15.89
N THR A 131 11.58 -18.30 -15.39
CA THR A 131 11.91 -19.62 -15.93
C THR A 131 12.25 -20.57 -14.79
N THR A 132 11.69 -21.76 -14.86
CA THR A 132 11.96 -22.85 -13.93
C THR A 132 12.51 -24.03 -14.70
N THR A 133 13.60 -24.62 -14.21
CA THR A 133 14.20 -25.83 -14.76
C THR A 133 14.25 -26.90 -13.66
N TYR A 134 13.72 -28.07 -13.96
CA TYR A 134 13.90 -29.27 -13.14
C TYR A 134 14.81 -30.23 -13.88
N SER A 135 15.86 -30.68 -13.18
CA SER A 135 16.88 -31.57 -13.76
C SER A 135 17.01 -32.82 -12.90
N GLU A 136 16.89 -33.98 -13.52
CA GLU A 136 17.10 -35.29 -12.90
C GLU A 136 18.14 -36.07 -13.67
N SER A 137 19.09 -36.74 -12.98
CA SER A 137 20.16 -37.47 -13.59
C SER A 137 19.67 -38.57 -14.56
N GLY A 138 20.02 -38.45 -15.83
CA GLY A 138 19.64 -39.43 -16.85
C GLY A 138 18.31 -39.14 -17.57
N LEU A 139 17.64 -38.03 -17.24
CA LEU A 139 16.45 -37.54 -17.92
C LEU A 139 16.71 -36.18 -18.59
N GLU A 140 15.86 -35.82 -19.54
CA GLU A 140 15.88 -34.46 -20.11
C GLU A 140 15.31 -33.44 -19.10
N ASP A 141 15.92 -32.26 -19.08
CA ASP A 141 15.43 -31.16 -18.25
C ASP A 141 14.01 -30.75 -18.61
N ILE A 142 13.17 -30.61 -17.59
CA ILE A 142 11.83 -30.04 -17.73
C ILE A 142 11.95 -28.52 -17.51
N LYS A 143 11.62 -27.73 -18.55
CA LYS A 143 11.68 -26.26 -18.50
C LYS A 143 10.28 -25.68 -18.64
N SER A 144 10.00 -24.71 -17.79
CA SER A 144 8.77 -23.89 -17.83
C SER A 144 9.15 -22.41 -17.86
N HIS A 145 8.50 -21.68 -18.72
CA HIS A 145 8.67 -20.23 -18.85
C HIS A 145 7.37 -19.53 -18.53
N GLY A 146 7.47 -18.34 -18.00
CA GLY A 146 6.35 -17.42 -17.79
C GLY A 146 6.73 -16.04 -18.30
N ASN A 147 5.84 -15.42 -19.06
CA ASN A 147 6.07 -14.14 -19.71
C ASN A 147 4.78 -13.31 -19.64
N GLY A 148 4.58 -12.63 -18.52
CA GLY A 148 3.32 -12.00 -18.17
C GLY A 148 3.39 -10.48 -18.11
N PHE A 149 2.33 -9.84 -18.60
CA PHE A 149 2.11 -8.41 -18.47
C PHE A 149 0.79 -8.19 -17.71
N VAL A 150 0.78 -7.28 -16.75
CA VAL A 150 -0.40 -6.97 -15.95
C VAL A 150 -0.59 -5.46 -15.89
N PHE A 151 -1.79 -5.02 -16.24
CA PHE A 151 -2.28 -3.69 -15.89
C PHE A 151 -3.21 -3.84 -14.68
N ARG A 152 -2.88 -3.17 -13.58
CA ARG A 152 -3.60 -3.25 -12.30
C ARG A 152 -4.17 -1.93 -11.91
N LEU A 153 -5.43 -1.93 -11.45
CA LEU A 153 -6.08 -0.81 -10.78
C LEU A 153 -6.50 -1.21 -9.35
N GLU A 154 -6.23 -0.34 -8.39
CA GLU A 154 -6.56 -0.52 -6.99
C GLU A 154 -7.37 0.67 -6.45
N PRO A 155 -8.67 0.75 -6.78
CA PRO A 155 -9.55 1.78 -6.25
C PRO A 155 -9.78 1.60 -4.75
N LYS A 156 -9.79 2.72 -4.02
CA LYS A 156 -10.20 2.83 -2.62
C LYS A 156 -11.34 3.84 -2.52
N ALA A 157 -12.50 3.41 -2.04
CA ALA A 157 -13.66 4.26 -1.79
C ALA A 157 -13.86 4.45 -0.28
N GLU A 158 -13.86 5.70 0.19
CA GLU A 158 -14.18 6.02 1.57
C GLU A 158 -15.71 5.95 1.79
N ILE A 159 -16.14 5.20 2.80
CA ILE A 159 -17.55 5.04 3.19
C ILE A 159 -17.89 6.03 4.31
N ASN A 160 -17.05 6.07 5.35
CA ASN A 160 -17.11 7.02 6.46
C ASN A 160 -15.74 7.08 7.16
N ASP A 161 -15.63 7.75 8.30
CA ASP A 161 -14.37 7.98 9.03
C ASP A 161 -13.64 6.70 9.45
N HIS A 162 -14.33 5.58 9.56
CA HIS A 162 -13.76 4.29 9.96
C HIS A 162 -13.71 3.26 8.84
N TRP A 163 -14.64 3.35 7.87
CA TRP A 163 -14.83 2.31 6.87
C TRP A 163 -14.48 2.77 5.46
N PHE A 164 -13.81 1.91 4.73
CA PHE A 164 -13.58 2.04 3.30
C PHE A 164 -13.74 0.70 2.57
N ALA A 165 -13.99 0.78 1.28
CA ALA A 165 -13.97 -0.36 0.37
C ALA A 165 -12.72 -0.27 -0.51
N LYS A 166 -12.11 -1.43 -0.80
CA LYS A 166 -11.02 -1.56 -1.77
C LYS A 166 -11.29 -2.68 -2.74
N ALA A 167 -10.77 -2.52 -3.96
CA ALA A 167 -10.74 -3.59 -4.93
C ALA A 167 -9.37 -3.66 -5.61
N ARG A 168 -9.08 -4.79 -6.24
CA ARG A 168 -7.97 -4.97 -7.17
C ARG A 168 -8.51 -5.60 -8.45
N ILE A 169 -8.33 -4.88 -9.54
CA ILE A 169 -8.73 -5.29 -10.88
C ILE A 169 -7.45 -5.46 -11.69
N ASP A 170 -7.20 -6.66 -12.19
CA ASP A 170 -6.06 -6.95 -13.05
C ASP A 170 -6.56 -7.26 -14.47
N ALA A 171 -5.89 -6.69 -15.47
CA ALA A 171 -5.94 -7.13 -16.84
C ALA A 171 -4.61 -7.83 -17.14
N ASP A 172 -4.66 -9.14 -17.37
CA ASP A 172 -3.49 -10.00 -17.54
C ASP A 172 -3.32 -10.39 -19.01
N TRP A 173 -2.07 -10.37 -19.51
CA TRP A 173 -1.68 -10.93 -20.80
C TRP A 173 -0.52 -11.90 -20.63
N ASP A 174 -0.58 -13.01 -21.39
CA ASP A 174 0.53 -13.94 -21.54
C ASP A 174 1.15 -13.72 -22.92
N PHE A 175 2.31 -13.10 -22.96
CA PHE A 175 2.98 -12.75 -24.22
C PHE A 175 3.49 -13.95 -25.02
N GLU A 176 3.58 -15.13 -24.42
CA GLU A 176 3.91 -16.36 -25.17
C GLU A 176 2.75 -16.83 -26.03
N LYS A 177 1.51 -16.47 -25.67
CA LYS A 177 0.29 -16.86 -26.38
C LYS A 177 -0.25 -15.77 -27.30
N ASP A 178 0.35 -14.60 -27.32
CA ASP A 178 -0.14 -13.43 -28.07
C ASP A 178 0.04 -13.54 -29.59
N GLY A 179 0.71 -14.55 -30.06
CA GLY A 179 0.95 -14.85 -31.48
C GLY A 179 -0.07 -15.79 -32.15
N ASP A 180 -1.04 -16.32 -31.41
CA ASP A 180 -2.04 -17.21 -31.95
C ASP A 180 -3.09 -16.44 -32.76
N ALA A 181 -3.50 -17.00 -33.91
CA ALA A 181 -4.47 -16.44 -34.85
C ALA A 181 -5.86 -16.10 -34.24
N ASN A 182 -6.08 -16.50 -32.99
CA ASN A 182 -7.30 -16.21 -32.22
C ASN A 182 -7.14 -15.05 -31.23
N GLY A 183 -6.00 -14.36 -31.21
CA GLY A 183 -5.71 -13.20 -30.37
C GLY A 183 -5.89 -13.47 -28.88
N SER A 184 -4.85 -13.43 -28.08
CA SER A 184 -5.05 -13.48 -26.63
C SER A 184 -5.70 -12.16 -26.20
N ASN A 185 -6.98 -12.23 -25.87
CA ASN A 185 -7.65 -11.12 -25.22
C ASN A 185 -7.16 -11.01 -23.80
N ALA A 186 -6.94 -9.77 -23.34
CA ALA A 186 -6.66 -9.51 -21.94
C ALA A 186 -7.71 -10.19 -21.06
N ASN A 187 -7.27 -10.98 -20.10
CA ASN A 187 -8.16 -11.52 -19.09
C ASN A 187 -8.37 -10.47 -17.99
N VAL A 188 -9.51 -9.78 -18.02
CA VAL A 188 -9.86 -8.80 -16.98
C VAL A 188 -10.56 -9.51 -15.84
N SER A 189 -10.00 -9.43 -14.65
CA SER A 189 -10.55 -10.10 -13.47
C SER A 189 -10.47 -9.24 -12.21
N MET A 190 -11.51 -9.32 -11.38
CA MET A 190 -11.48 -8.75 -10.04
C MET A 190 -10.78 -9.73 -9.10
N LYS A 191 -9.51 -9.46 -8.83
CA LYS A 191 -8.68 -10.33 -7.97
C LYS A 191 -9.06 -10.21 -6.50
N ARG A 192 -9.37 -9.00 -6.01
CA ARG A 192 -9.75 -8.72 -4.63
C ARG A 192 -10.90 -7.71 -4.58
N ALA A 193 -11.78 -7.85 -3.61
CA ALA A 193 -12.79 -6.86 -3.25
C ALA A 193 -13.19 -7.04 -1.79
N TRP A 194 -12.97 -6.03 -0.95
CA TRP A 194 -13.26 -6.09 0.48
C TRP A 194 -13.68 -4.74 1.04
N VAL A 195 -14.33 -4.77 2.19
CA VAL A 195 -14.52 -3.60 3.05
C VAL A 195 -13.66 -3.74 4.29
N GLN A 196 -13.15 -2.62 4.79
CA GLN A 196 -12.31 -2.56 5.97
C GLN A 196 -12.78 -1.46 6.89
N GLY A 197 -12.93 -1.81 8.18
CA GLY A 197 -13.20 -0.88 9.26
C GLY A 197 -11.99 -0.81 10.19
N ASP A 198 -11.40 0.40 10.34
CA ASP A 198 -10.27 0.66 11.21
C ASP A 198 -10.73 1.42 12.46
N TYR A 199 -10.40 0.87 13.62
CA TYR A 199 -10.67 1.41 14.94
C TYR A 199 -9.38 1.45 15.76
N ASP A 200 -9.36 2.18 16.86
CA ASP A 200 -8.14 2.41 17.66
C ASP A 200 -7.38 1.14 18.05
N ASN A 201 -8.09 0.05 18.36
CA ASN A 201 -7.51 -1.19 18.87
C ASN A 201 -7.82 -2.43 18.02
N PHE A 202 -8.62 -2.29 16.95
CA PHE A 202 -8.92 -3.41 16.08
C PHE A 202 -9.24 -2.98 14.66
N THR A 203 -9.01 -3.89 13.72
CA THR A 203 -9.38 -3.76 12.31
C THR A 203 -10.24 -4.95 11.91
N VAL A 204 -11.34 -4.69 11.20
CA VAL A 204 -12.21 -5.71 10.59
C VAL A 204 -12.06 -5.64 9.09
N LYS A 205 -11.88 -6.79 8.43
CA LYS A 205 -11.93 -6.90 6.97
C LYS A 205 -12.94 -7.97 6.56
N LEU A 206 -13.77 -7.67 5.57
CA LEU A 206 -14.79 -8.58 5.05
C LEU A 206 -14.74 -8.59 3.52
N GLY A 207 -14.66 -9.76 2.93
CA GLY A 207 -14.62 -9.94 1.47
C GLY A 207 -13.40 -10.73 0.99
N ARG A 208 -13.08 -10.60 -0.29
CA ARG A 208 -11.90 -11.24 -0.89
C ARG A 208 -10.68 -10.37 -0.66
N GLN A 209 -9.76 -10.85 0.13
CA GLN A 209 -8.60 -10.13 0.64
C GLN A 209 -7.36 -11.02 0.69
N GLU A 210 -6.22 -10.42 0.96
CA GLU A 210 -4.94 -11.11 1.08
C GLU A 210 -4.86 -11.91 2.39
N LEU A 211 -4.34 -13.13 2.29
CA LEU A 211 -3.87 -13.95 3.39
C LEU A 211 -2.34 -14.08 3.28
N ASN A 212 -1.65 -13.19 3.94
CA ASN A 212 -0.19 -13.16 3.98
C ASN A 212 0.26 -12.62 5.35
N PRO A 213 0.55 -13.49 6.33
CA PRO A 213 1.11 -13.08 7.61
C PRO A 213 2.48 -12.42 7.41
N VAL A 214 2.57 -11.13 7.69
CA VAL A 214 3.69 -10.25 7.30
C VAL A 214 5.06 -10.81 7.67
N ASN A 215 5.20 -11.35 8.89
CA ASN A 215 6.48 -11.83 9.35
C ASN A 215 6.86 -13.23 8.82
N GLU A 216 5.94 -13.95 8.19
CA GLU A 216 6.20 -15.26 7.56
C GLU A 216 6.92 -15.14 6.21
N ARG A 217 6.93 -13.95 5.61
CA ARG A 217 7.58 -13.67 4.31
C ARG A 217 7.12 -14.64 3.20
N GLY A 218 5.83 -14.97 3.20
CA GLY A 218 5.23 -15.87 2.21
C GLY A 218 5.64 -17.33 2.33
N MET A 219 6.10 -17.79 3.50
CA MET A 219 6.54 -19.19 3.70
C MET A 219 5.37 -20.17 3.70
N VAL A 220 4.24 -19.82 4.34
CA VAL A 220 3.05 -20.68 4.42
C VAL A 220 1.97 -20.20 3.46
N PHE A 221 1.63 -18.91 3.54
CA PHE A 221 0.62 -18.26 2.72
C PHE A 221 1.15 -16.97 2.08
N ASP A 222 0.95 -16.84 0.79
CA ASP A 222 1.01 -15.61 -0.01
C ASP A 222 -0.09 -15.69 -1.07
N THR A 223 -1.34 -15.58 -0.61
CA THR A 223 -2.51 -15.86 -1.42
C THR A 223 -3.69 -14.96 -1.05
N ASP A 224 -4.80 -15.13 -1.75
CA ASP A 224 -6.07 -14.49 -1.46
C ASP A 224 -7.04 -15.47 -0.82
N PHE A 225 -7.88 -14.96 0.09
CA PHE A 225 -9.01 -15.71 0.63
C PHE A 225 -10.27 -14.84 0.63
N THR A 226 -11.43 -15.49 0.62
CA THR A 226 -12.73 -14.83 0.73
C THR A 226 -13.32 -15.12 2.09
N GLY A 227 -13.48 -14.11 2.93
CA GLY A 227 -13.95 -14.31 4.29
C GLY A 227 -13.86 -13.07 5.16
N ALA A 228 -13.66 -13.31 6.45
CA ALA A 228 -13.49 -12.29 7.46
C ALA A 228 -12.11 -12.38 8.10
N ALA A 229 -11.50 -11.23 8.35
CA ALA A 229 -10.31 -11.09 9.18
C ALA A 229 -10.57 -10.05 10.27
N LEU A 230 -10.17 -10.38 11.50
CA LEU A 230 -10.27 -9.51 12.66
C LEU A 230 -8.89 -9.42 13.33
N THR A 231 -8.32 -8.22 13.34
CA THR A 231 -7.00 -7.96 13.94
C THR A 231 -7.16 -7.08 15.16
N PHE A 232 -6.57 -7.47 16.26
CA PHE A 232 -6.52 -6.72 17.52
C PHE A 232 -5.10 -6.36 17.88
N GLY A 233 -4.96 -5.23 18.59
CA GLY A 233 -3.72 -4.78 19.19
C GLY A 233 -2.92 -3.81 18.33
N LYS A 234 -1.82 -3.31 18.88
CA LYS A 234 -0.93 -2.31 18.27
C LYS A 234 0.46 -2.89 18.00
N ASP A 235 1.31 -2.95 19.02
CA ASP A 235 2.67 -3.53 18.92
C ASP A 235 2.62 -5.07 18.84
N VAL A 236 1.72 -5.68 19.62
CA VAL A 236 1.34 -7.09 19.48
C VAL A 236 0.00 -7.13 18.79
N LYS A 237 -0.05 -7.73 17.61
CA LYS A 237 -1.27 -7.89 16.81
C LYS A 237 -1.67 -9.35 16.78
N ALA A 238 -2.92 -9.64 17.12
CA ALA A 238 -3.53 -10.95 16.95
C ALA A 238 -4.57 -10.86 15.82
N THR A 239 -4.42 -11.68 14.79
CA THR A 239 -5.34 -11.73 13.66
C THR A 239 -6.02 -13.08 13.59
N ILE A 240 -7.35 -13.08 13.55
CA ILE A 240 -8.18 -14.27 13.31
C ILE A 240 -8.71 -14.18 11.86
N ASN A 241 -8.52 -15.25 11.10
CA ASN A 241 -8.99 -15.37 9.72
C ASN A 241 -9.98 -16.54 9.63
N VAL A 242 -11.12 -16.31 8.94
CA VAL A 242 -12.13 -17.33 8.69
C VAL A 242 -12.68 -17.13 7.28
N GLY A 243 -12.60 -18.16 6.42
CA GLY A 243 -13.09 -18.05 5.07
C GLY A 243 -12.66 -19.21 4.18
N ASN A 244 -12.74 -18.98 2.87
CA ASN A 244 -12.34 -19.94 1.85
C ASN A 244 -11.10 -19.45 1.13
N LEU A 245 -10.10 -20.33 0.98
CA LEU A 245 -8.94 -20.06 0.13
C LEU A 245 -9.39 -20.02 -1.33
N ASN A 246 -8.77 -19.14 -2.11
CA ASN A 246 -9.08 -19.04 -3.52
C ASN A 246 -8.24 -20.06 -4.31
N ALA A 247 -8.80 -21.21 -4.56
CA ALA A 247 -8.13 -22.37 -5.11
C ALA A 247 -7.71 -22.28 -6.59
N ASN A 248 -8.15 -21.27 -7.34
CA ASN A 248 -7.81 -21.12 -8.77
C ASN A 248 -6.30 -20.94 -9.05
N LYS A 249 -5.45 -20.99 -8.03
CA LYS A 249 -3.98 -21.01 -8.13
C LYS A 249 -3.36 -22.23 -7.47
N SER A 250 -4.15 -23.20 -7.03
CA SER A 250 -3.63 -24.38 -6.37
C SER A 250 -2.95 -25.29 -7.39
N LEU A 251 -1.66 -25.52 -7.18
CA LEU A 251 -0.90 -26.59 -7.82
C LEU A 251 -1.40 -28.01 -7.46
N MET A 252 -2.36 -28.12 -6.53
CA MET A 252 -2.82 -29.38 -5.95
C MET A 252 -4.32 -29.65 -6.20
N GLY A 253 -5.03 -28.82 -7.00
CA GLY A 253 -6.45 -29.03 -7.24
C GLY A 253 -7.38 -28.74 -6.05
N LEU A 254 -6.90 -28.01 -5.01
CA LEU A 254 -7.75 -27.58 -3.91
C LEU A 254 -8.90 -26.72 -4.44
N ASN A 255 -10.11 -27.27 -4.46
CA ASN A 255 -11.23 -26.63 -5.13
C ASN A 255 -12.01 -25.64 -4.26
N ASP A 256 -12.05 -25.81 -2.94
CA ASP A 256 -12.85 -25.01 -2.01
C ASP A 256 -12.28 -24.99 -0.58
N GLY A 257 -10.96 -24.95 -0.42
CA GLY A 257 -10.28 -25.03 0.87
C GLY A 257 -10.79 -24.00 1.88
N ARG A 258 -11.32 -24.45 3.02
CA ARG A 258 -11.72 -23.57 4.12
C ARG A 258 -10.52 -23.29 5.00
N VAL A 259 -10.30 -22.03 5.36
CA VAL A 259 -9.22 -21.61 6.27
C VAL A 259 -9.80 -21.06 7.56
N TYR A 260 -9.26 -21.54 8.67
CA TYR A 260 -9.44 -20.99 10.03
C TYR A 260 -8.06 -20.78 10.60
N GLY A 261 -7.71 -19.55 10.93
CA GLY A 261 -6.36 -19.24 11.40
C GLY A 261 -6.33 -18.20 12.50
N ILE A 262 -5.34 -18.34 13.37
CA ILE A 262 -4.93 -17.29 14.31
C ILE A 262 -3.44 -17.05 14.12
N ASN A 263 -3.08 -15.77 13.97
CA ASN A 263 -1.70 -15.33 13.81
C ASN A 263 -1.45 -14.21 14.81
N VAL A 264 -0.39 -14.33 15.60
CA VAL A 264 0.05 -13.32 16.57
C VAL A 264 1.40 -12.79 16.11
N GLN A 265 1.55 -11.48 16.06
CA GLN A 265 2.77 -10.80 15.59
C GLN A 265 3.14 -9.69 16.57
N TYR A 266 4.41 -9.66 16.95
CA TYR A 266 5.04 -8.55 17.65
C TYR A 266 5.97 -7.84 16.69
N ASP A 267 5.69 -6.58 16.41
CA ASP A 267 6.54 -5.72 15.57
C ASP A 267 6.23 -4.25 15.90
N LYS A 268 7.20 -3.55 16.47
CA LYS A 268 7.10 -2.11 16.77
C LYS A 268 7.42 -1.23 15.56
N GLY A 269 7.84 -1.86 14.45
CA GLY A 269 8.42 -1.13 13.32
C GLY A 269 9.83 -0.59 13.63
N GLY A 270 10.54 -0.16 12.58
CA GLY A 270 11.90 0.34 12.72
C GLY A 270 12.91 -0.73 13.15
N GLU A 271 13.95 -0.31 13.88
CA GLU A 271 15.00 -1.18 14.39
C GLU A 271 14.52 -2.02 15.59
N GLY A 272 15.07 -3.21 15.73
CA GLY A 272 14.83 -4.09 16.87
C GLY A 272 14.27 -5.46 16.51
N PHE A 273 13.89 -6.19 17.56
CA PHE A 273 13.35 -7.53 17.46
C PHE A 273 11.89 -7.52 17.02
N TYR A 274 11.54 -8.46 16.18
CA TYR A 274 10.16 -8.81 15.84
C TYR A 274 9.98 -10.33 15.83
N ALA A 275 8.76 -10.79 16.08
CA ALA A 275 8.44 -12.21 16.08
C ALA A 275 6.97 -12.45 15.73
N GLY A 276 6.64 -13.67 15.36
CA GLY A 276 5.27 -14.08 15.12
C GLY A 276 5.09 -15.58 15.35
N ALA A 277 3.84 -15.96 15.57
CA ALA A 277 3.40 -17.34 15.61
C ALA A 277 2.02 -17.45 14.98
N GLY A 278 1.76 -18.55 14.29
CA GLY A 278 0.49 -18.82 13.64
C GLY A 278 0.04 -20.25 13.85
N TYR A 279 -1.27 -20.44 13.84
CA TYR A 279 -1.87 -21.76 13.75
C TYR A 279 -3.06 -21.70 12.78
N ASN A 280 -3.00 -22.49 11.73
CA ASN A 280 -3.95 -22.45 10.64
C ASN A 280 -4.46 -23.86 10.32
N PHE A 281 -5.78 -23.99 10.21
CA PHE A 281 -6.47 -25.17 9.69
C PHE A 281 -6.88 -24.86 8.26
N VAL A 282 -6.56 -25.75 7.35
CA VAL A 282 -7.07 -25.70 5.97
C VAL A 282 -7.73 -27.03 5.69
N SER A 283 -9.05 -27.02 5.50
CA SER A 283 -9.82 -28.21 5.18
C SER A 283 -10.19 -28.20 3.72
N ASP A 284 -9.92 -29.30 3.02
CA ASP A 284 -10.25 -29.51 1.62
C ASP A 284 -10.40 -31.02 1.36
N ASP A 285 -11.49 -31.40 0.71
CA ASP A 285 -11.81 -32.81 0.42
C ASP A 285 -10.71 -33.49 -0.44
N ASP A 286 -9.94 -32.72 -1.21
CA ASP A 286 -8.87 -33.24 -2.05
C ASP A 286 -7.67 -33.77 -1.22
N PHE A 287 -7.48 -33.34 0.03
CA PHE A 287 -6.42 -33.84 0.89
C PHE A 287 -6.56 -35.35 1.19
N GLN A 288 -7.78 -35.87 1.27
CA GLN A 288 -8.02 -37.31 1.50
C GLN A 288 -7.44 -38.20 0.41
N PHE A 289 -7.19 -37.66 -0.79
CA PHE A 289 -6.60 -38.39 -1.91
C PHE A 289 -5.07 -38.35 -1.91
N ALA A 290 -4.46 -37.53 -1.08
CA ALA A 290 -3.04 -37.47 -0.91
C ALA A 290 -2.59 -38.49 0.16
N ASN A 291 -1.72 -39.41 -0.22
CA ASN A 291 -1.24 -40.48 0.68
C ASN A 291 -0.65 -39.96 1.98
N GLU A 292 -0.02 -38.77 1.95
CA GLU A 292 0.64 -38.15 3.08
C GLU A 292 -0.34 -37.71 4.18
N PHE A 293 -1.62 -37.53 3.88
CA PHE A 293 -2.65 -37.12 4.85
C PHE A 293 -3.31 -38.29 5.59
N ALA A 294 -2.93 -39.54 5.31
CA ALA A 294 -3.53 -40.71 5.94
C ALA A 294 -5.08 -40.69 5.96
N HIS A 295 -5.70 -40.15 4.91
CA HIS A 295 -7.14 -39.94 4.73
C HIS A 295 -7.75 -38.81 5.61
N ASP A 296 -6.95 -37.92 6.23
CA ASP A 296 -7.44 -36.67 6.84
C ASP A 296 -7.74 -35.64 5.72
N ASP A 297 -8.78 -34.84 5.87
CA ASP A 297 -9.19 -33.78 4.97
C ASP A 297 -8.68 -32.39 5.42
N THR A 298 -7.85 -32.35 6.46
CA THR A 298 -7.46 -31.10 7.12
C THR A 298 -5.97 -30.99 7.35
N ALA A 299 -5.33 -29.99 6.75
CA ALA A 299 -3.99 -29.56 7.08
C ALA A 299 -4.00 -28.72 8.37
N LYS A 300 -3.16 -29.07 9.33
CA LYS A 300 -3.00 -28.40 10.65
C LYS A 300 -1.60 -27.83 10.74
N ILE A 301 -1.44 -26.55 10.38
CA ILE A 301 -0.13 -25.92 10.21
C ILE A 301 0.11 -24.92 11.33
N TRP A 302 1.14 -25.16 12.12
CA TRP A 302 1.67 -24.13 13.00
C TRP A 302 2.94 -23.50 12.43
N SER A 303 3.16 -22.23 12.72
CA SER A 303 4.33 -21.48 12.28
C SER A 303 4.89 -20.61 13.40
N VAL A 304 6.19 -20.39 13.38
CA VAL A 304 6.88 -19.40 14.21
C VAL A 304 7.91 -18.68 13.36
N ASN A 305 8.10 -17.41 13.63
CA ASN A 305 9.11 -16.61 12.96
C ASN A 305 9.69 -15.58 13.91
N ALA A 306 10.92 -15.16 13.65
CA ALA A 306 11.58 -14.10 14.38
C ALA A 306 12.62 -13.41 13.49
N GLY A 307 12.91 -12.16 13.82
CA GLY A 307 13.98 -11.41 13.16
C GLY A 307 14.44 -10.22 13.98
N TYR A 308 15.50 -9.61 13.49
CA TYR A 308 16.10 -8.44 14.10
C TYR A 308 16.55 -7.45 13.03
N ARG A 309 16.07 -6.21 13.13
CA ARG A 309 16.46 -5.10 12.24
C ARG A 309 17.48 -4.22 12.93
N VAL A 310 18.60 -3.97 12.26
CA VAL A 310 19.67 -3.09 12.71
C VAL A 310 20.25 -2.30 11.53
N GLY A 311 20.14 -0.99 11.57
CA GLY A 311 20.51 -0.13 10.45
C GLY A 311 19.74 -0.52 9.17
N LEU A 312 20.47 -0.89 8.13
CA LEU A 312 19.89 -1.38 6.87
C LEU A 312 19.77 -2.90 6.80
N ALA A 313 20.21 -3.63 7.81
CA ALA A 313 20.18 -5.09 7.82
C ALA A 313 18.92 -5.61 8.53
N ASP A 314 18.31 -6.65 7.95
CA ASP A 314 17.23 -7.43 8.55
C ASP A 314 17.59 -8.92 8.51
N ILE A 315 17.82 -9.51 9.67
CA ILE A 315 18.14 -10.93 9.83
C ILE A 315 16.87 -11.63 10.28
N TYR A 316 16.49 -12.70 9.61
CA TYR A 316 15.24 -13.38 9.89
C TYR A 316 15.33 -14.88 9.79
N ALA A 317 14.45 -15.55 10.52
CA ALA A 317 14.21 -16.99 10.45
C ALA A 317 12.72 -17.29 10.61
N GLY A 318 12.28 -18.40 10.03
CA GLY A 318 10.93 -18.90 10.15
C GLY A 318 10.90 -20.43 10.08
N TYR A 319 9.92 -21.01 10.74
CA TYR A 319 9.66 -22.45 10.73
C TYR A 319 8.14 -22.68 10.70
N ALA A 320 7.70 -23.67 9.92
CA ALA A 320 6.32 -24.13 9.89
C ALA A 320 6.26 -25.66 9.78
N HIS A 321 5.24 -26.24 10.41
CA HIS A 321 5.03 -27.68 10.35
C HIS A 321 3.53 -28.01 10.27
N ASN A 322 3.18 -28.87 9.32
CA ASN A 322 1.87 -29.47 9.21
C ASN A 322 1.84 -30.79 9.96
N THR A 323 1.04 -30.87 11.02
CA THR A 323 0.93 -32.06 11.87
C THR A 323 0.01 -33.15 11.33
N SER A 324 -0.63 -32.90 10.18
CA SER A 324 -1.54 -33.87 9.52
C SER A 324 -0.84 -34.76 8.53
N VAL A 325 0.49 -34.61 8.33
CA VAL A 325 1.22 -35.37 7.31
C VAL A 325 2.53 -35.95 7.88
N ASP A 326 2.91 -37.12 7.36
CA ASP A 326 4.14 -37.79 7.77
C ASP A 326 5.37 -37.35 6.98
N ALA A 327 5.18 -36.84 5.74
CA ALA A 327 6.24 -36.45 4.83
C ALA A 327 5.97 -35.06 4.22
N ASN A 328 7.03 -34.35 3.82
CA ASN A 328 6.95 -33.00 3.20
C ASN A 328 6.14 -31.96 4.02
N GLY A 329 5.95 -32.20 5.32
CA GLY A 329 5.17 -31.38 6.24
C GLY A 329 5.97 -30.26 6.92
N THR A 330 7.23 -30.05 6.58
CA THR A 330 8.10 -29.08 7.27
C THR A 330 8.65 -28.04 6.32
N SER A 331 8.49 -26.78 6.68
CA SER A 331 9.09 -25.62 6.00
C SER A 331 9.93 -24.80 6.96
N TRP A 332 11.03 -24.24 6.49
CA TRP A 332 11.81 -23.29 7.25
C TRP A 332 12.64 -22.40 6.34
N GLN A 333 13.02 -21.27 6.85
CA GLN A 333 13.87 -20.32 6.15
C GLN A 333 14.75 -19.55 7.13
N VAL A 334 15.94 -19.17 6.67
CA VAL A 334 16.84 -18.22 7.33
C VAL A 334 17.43 -17.31 6.28
N GLY A 335 17.50 -16.02 6.56
CA GLY A 335 18.03 -15.09 5.59
C GLY A 335 18.46 -13.76 6.19
N VAL A 336 19.17 -13.01 5.35
CA VAL A 336 19.59 -11.64 5.63
C VAL A 336 19.21 -10.80 4.42
N GLN A 337 18.56 -9.68 4.69
CA GLN A 337 18.28 -8.61 3.73
C GLN A 337 19.09 -7.39 4.13
N TYR A 338 19.64 -6.68 3.16
CA TYR A 338 20.33 -5.41 3.36
C TYR A 338 19.80 -4.36 2.40
N GLY A 339 19.63 -3.14 2.89
CA GLY A 339 19.06 -2.03 2.13
C GLY A 339 17.56 -1.84 2.39
N ASN A 340 17.05 -0.73 1.89
CA ASN A 340 15.64 -0.37 2.00
C ASN A 340 15.13 0.05 0.61
N TYR A 341 14.43 -0.85 -0.07
CA TYR A 341 13.79 -0.57 -1.36
C TYR A 341 12.42 0.06 -1.13
N ASP A 342 12.22 1.22 -1.74
CA ASP A 342 10.94 1.92 -1.84
C ASP A 342 10.82 2.47 -3.28
N PRO A 343 9.88 1.99 -4.11
CA PRO A 343 9.73 2.48 -5.48
C PRO A 343 9.38 3.97 -5.58
N ALA A 344 8.84 4.59 -4.53
CA ALA A 344 8.60 6.03 -4.48
C ALA A 344 9.89 6.85 -4.31
N VAL A 345 11.00 6.22 -3.88
CA VAL A 345 12.28 6.87 -3.62
C VAL A 345 13.31 6.45 -4.67
N LYS A 346 13.61 7.37 -5.60
CA LYS A 346 14.63 7.15 -6.63
C LYS A 346 15.97 6.73 -6.01
N GLY A 347 16.58 5.67 -6.53
CA GLY A 347 17.88 5.16 -6.13
C GLY A 347 17.83 4.20 -4.94
N SER A 348 16.68 4.04 -4.28
CA SER A 348 16.53 3.06 -3.20
C SER A 348 16.71 1.62 -3.72
N TRP A 349 17.28 0.77 -2.89
CA TRP A 349 17.52 -0.62 -3.25
C TRP A 349 17.60 -1.52 -2.02
N ASN A 350 17.37 -2.79 -2.22
CA ASN A 350 17.74 -3.85 -1.27
C ASN A 350 18.26 -5.08 -2.01
N ALA A 351 18.94 -5.94 -1.26
CA ALA A 351 19.30 -7.27 -1.72
C ALA A 351 19.22 -8.25 -0.55
N TYR A 352 18.96 -9.52 -0.83
CA TYR A 352 18.92 -10.56 0.20
C TYR A 352 19.54 -11.87 -0.28
N ILE A 353 19.96 -12.64 0.71
CA ILE A 353 20.30 -14.06 0.56
C ILE A 353 19.51 -14.83 1.63
N ALA A 354 18.95 -15.95 1.24
CA ALA A 354 18.26 -16.85 2.17
C ALA A 354 18.52 -18.31 1.80
N TYR A 355 18.51 -19.17 2.80
CA TYR A 355 18.33 -20.59 2.59
C TYR A 355 16.90 -20.95 2.98
N ARG A 356 16.20 -21.65 2.08
CA ARG A 356 14.78 -21.98 2.23
C ARG A 356 14.55 -23.46 1.99
N GLN A 357 13.70 -24.06 2.80
CA GLN A 357 13.06 -25.34 2.56
C GLN A 357 11.56 -25.13 2.62
N PHE A 358 10.87 -25.36 1.54
CA PHE A 358 9.42 -25.22 1.46
C PHE A 358 8.78 -26.59 1.24
N GLY A 359 8.37 -27.23 2.33
CA GLY A 359 7.66 -28.51 2.30
C GLY A 359 6.34 -28.39 1.55
N LEU A 360 6.01 -29.40 0.77
CA LEU A 360 4.84 -29.39 -0.11
C LEU A 360 3.54 -29.13 0.65
N TRP A 361 3.44 -29.68 1.87
CA TRP A 361 2.23 -29.69 2.69
C TRP A 361 2.25 -28.68 3.86
N SER A 362 3.35 -28.01 4.10
CA SER A 362 3.46 -26.93 5.08
C SER A 362 3.53 -25.52 4.45
N SER A 363 3.89 -25.44 3.17
CA SER A 363 3.89 -24.24 2.36
C SER A 363 2.76 -24.30 1.33
N LEU A 364 1.51 -24.43 1.80
CA LEU A 364 0.37 -24.73 0.92
C LEU A 364 0.20 -23.69 -0.21
N MET A 365 0.38 -22.43 0.10
CA MET A 365 0.21 -21.31 -0.83
C MET A 365 1.36 -20.32 -0.68
N ALA A 366 2.60 -20.84 -0.61
CA ALA A 366 3.79 -20.03 -0.45
C ALA A 366 4.07 -19.14 -1.66
N ASN A 367 4.83 -18.08 -1.44
CA ASN A 367 5.38 -17.26 -2.51
C ASN A 367 6.35 -18.08 -3.37
N GLY A 368 6.00 -18.24 -4.64
CA GLY A 368 6.77 -19.02 -5.62
C GLY A 368 7.83 -18.23 -6.39
N ASP A 369 8.00 -16.94 -6.11
CA ASP A 369 8.90 -16.08 -6.91
C ASP A 369 10.39 -16.39 -6.65
N ASP A 370 10.75 -16.92 -5.48
CA ASP A 370 12.14 -17.13 -5.08
C ASP A 370 12.38 -18.41 -4.25
N ALA A 371 11.42 -19.33 -4.25
CA ALA A 371 11.57 -20.68 -3.73
C ALA A 371 10.45 -21.56 -4.27
N LEU A 372 10.76 -22.81 -4.53
CA LEU A 372 9.80 -23.78 -5.07
C LEU A 372 9.36 -24.72 -3.96
N ARG A 373 8.06 -25.06 -3.93
CA ARG A 373 7.49 -26.03 -2.99
C ARG A 373 8.03 -27.43 -3.27
N GLY A 374 8.23 -28.21 -2.23
CA GLY A 374 8.83 -29.55 -2.33
C GLY A 374 10.36 -29.51 -2.49
N THR A 375 11.01 -28.33 -2.37
CA THR A 375 12.45 -28.18 -2.54
C THR A 375 13.13 -27.46 -1.38
N LYS A 376 14.46 -27.54 -1.32
CA LYS A 376 15.33 -26.81 -0.39
C LYS A 376 16.53 -26.26 -1.14
N GLY A 377 16.93 -25.02 -0.84
CA GLY A 377 18.03 -24.39 -1.56
C GLY A 377 18.30 -22.94 -1.17
N VAL A 378 19.14 -22.29 -1.96
CA VAL A 378 19.54 -20.91 -1.75
C VAL A 378 18.72 -20.00 -2.67
N ALA A 379 18.15 -18.95 -2.07
CA ALA A 379 17.44 -17.87 -2.71
C ALA A 379 18.26 -16.57 -2.66
N LEU A 380 18.36 -15.89 -3.76
CA LEU A 380 18.97 -14.56 -3.89
C LEU A 380 17.92 -13.61 -4.48
N GLY A 381 17.93 -12.37 -4.05
CA GLY A 381 17.09 -11.37 -4.69
C GLY A 381 17.62 -9.96 -4.49
N ALA A 382 17.22 -9.08 -5.41
CA ALA A 382 17.50 -7.66 -5.35
C ALA A 382 16.31 -6.89 -5.92
N ALA A 383 16.09 -5.69 -5.39
CA ALA A 383 15.14 -4.71 -5.89
C ALA A 383 15.81 -3.34 -5.95
N TRP A 384 15.51 -2.56 -6.97
CA TRP A 384 16.05 -1.23 -7.19
C TRP A 384 15.01 -0.31 -7.85
N ALA A 385 14.95 0.95 -7.39
CA ALA A 385 14.14 2.00 -7.97
C ALA A 385 15.02 2.96 -8.81
N PRO A 386 15.26 2.71 -10.12
CA PRO A 386 16.08 3.60 -10.95
C PRO A 386 15.50 4.99 -11.08
N PHE A 387 14.18 5.10 -11.04
CA PHE A 387 13.42 6.35 -11.05
C PHE A 387 12.29 6.26 -10.04
N LYS A 388 11.74 7.43 -9.65
CA LYS A 388 10.54 7.47 -8.81
C LYS A 388 9.40 6.70 -9.47
N ASN A 389 8.75 5.83 -8.70
CA ASN A 389 7.63 4.98 -9.13
C ASN A 389 7.98 3.95 -10.23
N ILE A 390 9.26 3.65 -10.42
CA ILE A 390 9.71 2.58 -11.32
C ILE A 390 10.58 1.61 -10.51
N GLY A 391 10.19 0.34 -10.48
CA GLY A 391 10.88 -0.72 -9.79
C GLY A 391 11.44 -1.77 -10.75
N VAL A 392 12.63 -2.26 -10.46
CA VAL A 392 13.28 -3.41 -11.14
C VAL A 392 13.63 -4.42 -10.06
N LEU A 393 13.11 -5.64 -10.21
CA LEU A 393 13.28 -6.73 -9.25
C LEU A 393 13.86 -7.93 -9.96
N ALA A 394 14.79 -8.64 -9.32
CA ALA A 394 15.33 -9.88 -9.82
C ALA A 394 15.53 -10.87 -8.67
N LYS A 395 15.16 -12.13 -8.90
CA LYS A 395 15.28 -13.22 -7.93
C LYS A 395 15.84 -14.45 -8.62
N TYR A 396 16.65 -15.21 -7.91
CA TYR A 396 17.18 -16.47 -8.36
C TYR A 396 17.15 -17.48 -7.22
N TYR A 397 16.72 -18.67 -7.53
CA TYR A 397 16.70 -19.79 -6.61
C TYR A 397 17.42 -20.97 -7.24
N LYS A 398 18.26 -21.62 -6.42
CA LYS A 398 18.90 -22.90 -6.77
C LYS A 398 18.71 -23.87 -5.61
N GLY A 399 18.08 -24.98 -5.89
CA GLY A 399 17.74 -25.97 -4.88
C GLY A 399 17.68 -27.39 -5.41
N SER A 400 17.35 -28.30 -4.53
CA SER A 400 17.08 -29.71 -4.82
C SER A 400 15.81 -30.16 -4.14
N ALA A 401 15.24 -31.25 -4.59
CA ALA A 401 14.07 -31.87 -3.98
C ALA A 401 14.31 -32.15 -2.48
N ILE A 402 13.27 -32.01 -1.66
CA ILE A 402 13.25 -32.51 -0.27
C ILE A 402 13.17 -34.03 -0.32
N GLU A 403 12.31 -34.54 -1.15
CA GLU A 403 12.13 -35.97 -1.44
C GLU A 403 12.24 -36.17 -2.96
N GLY A 404 12.93 -37.24 -3.36
CA GLY A 404 13.26 -37.47 -4.77
C GLY A 404 14.70 -37.08 -5.12
N ASN A 405 15.03 -37.10 -6.40
CA ASN A 405 16.42 -36.92 -6.89
C ASN A 405 16.46 -35.94 -8.07
N TYR A 406 15.89 -34.75 -7.90
CA TYR A 406 15.95 -33.69 -8.90
C TYR A 406 16.49 -32.40 -8.30
N ASP A 407 17.16 -31.62 -9.14
CA ASP A 407 17.54 -30.25 -8.87
C ASP A 407 16.52 -29.29 -9.48
N ALA A 408 16.40 -28.11 -8.90
CA ALA A 408 15.48 -27.08 -9.33
C ALA A 408 16.15 -25.72 -9.37
N ASP A 409 16.14 -25.09 -10.52
CA ASP A 409 16.60 -23.73 -10.73
C ASP A 409 15.42 -22.85 -11.12
N HIS A 410 15.30 -21.67 -10.49
CA HIS A 410 14.25 -20.70 -10.81
C HIS A 410 14.85 -19.31 -10.92
N LEU A 411 14.60 -18.65 -12.04
CA LEU A 411 14.89 -17.24 -12.28
C LEU A 411 13.60 -16.49 -12.45
N TRP A 412 13.47 -15.37 -11.75
CA TRP A 412 12.32 -14.49 -11.81
C TRP A 412 12.79 -13.03 -11.89
N GLY A 413 12.16 -12.24 -12.76
CA GLY A 413 12.42 -10.83 -12.91
C GLY A 413 11.16 -10.04 -13.18
N ARG A 414 11.11 -8.80 -12.68
CA ARG A 414 9.97 -7.89 -12.86
C ARG A 414 10.43 -6.47 -13.06
N VAL A 415 9.75 -5.77 -13.96
CA VAL A 415 9.77 -4.30 -14.03
C VAL A 415 8.36 -3.81 -13.74
N GLU A 416 8.23 -2.83 -12.85
CA GLU A 416 6.93 -2.27 -12.46
C GLU A 416 6.94 -0.74 -12.53
N PHE A 417 5.82 -0.17 -12.96
CA PHE A 417 5.55 1.25 -13.09
C PHE A 417 4.32 1.56 -12.25
N LEU A 418 4.46 2.35 -11.19
CA LEU A 418 3.40 2.67 -10.24
C LEU A 418 2.83 4.06 -10.54
N PHE A 419 1.51 4.24 -10.36
CA PHE A 419 0.81 5.53 -10.55
C PHE A 419 -0.37 5.68 -9.59
#